data_4c62f6173e171d9d184516046c82d317
#
_entry.id   4c62f6173e171d9d184516046c82d317
#
_cell.length_a   1.000
_cell.length_b   1.000
_cell.length_c   1.000
_cell.angle_alpha   90.00
_cell.angle_beta   90.00
_cell.angle_gamma   90.00
#
_symmetry.space_group_name_H-M   'P 1'
#
loop_
_entity.id
_entity.type
_entity.pdbx_description
1 polymer ?
#
loop_
_entity_poly.entity_id
_entity_poly.type
_entity_poly.pdbx_seq_one_letter_code
_entity_poly.pdbx_strand_id
1 'polypeptide(L)'
;MKRYLWPRSPLAWVVIAAVIFLVLGTVVPPLYNNQTRPLAFDQNINTVTAPSAGVWMDAPAFIAGAKATGDSKNPQCQEKKAPIWCYLHHDLLTIERNTTTAEVAEDDALAHSDSLSRLLAGETPLAQITEHSVLNRESTYPVAAPKDKWEFLLPAVDTGMARTDFERDGINYFFPSGTEQRSYPFFDLASQSSTAVDFTTTEKLDGIPTYSFHHYIQPISLADMRRNITTEAVDSGSGEKQLAAKDFRISGPAKRFYDEDSRKLLGLDPTDRVTVEPFYTVGRDISVEPTTGTMVDLRENIKIFFAADEQQAGTMVANNDTEDRSIFAADMRWSDDTRAERLDEVRPVIRTIRALMVVGWAGKAIGVGLLLCAAYMYMRRHREG
;
A
#
# COMPACT_ATOMS: atom_id res chain seq x y z
N MET A 1 50.97 -32.97 -26.37
CA MET A 1 51.18 -31.50 -26.54
C MET A 1 49.90 -30.85 -27.11
N LYS A 2 49.10 -30.18 -26.32
CA LYS A 2 47.92 -29.38 -26.78
C LYS A 2 48.47 -28.06 -27.30
N ARG A 3 48.47 -27.85 -28.61
CA ARG A 3 48.78 -26.57 -29.24
C ARG A 3 47.63 -25.62 -28.91
N TYR A 4 47.85 -24.61 -28.08
CA TYR A 4 46.97 -23.48 -27.92
C TYR A 4 46.84 -22.75 -29.27
N LEU A 5 45.67 -22.81 -29.87
CA LEU A 5 45.32 -22.12 -31.12
C LEU A 5 45.08 -20.64 -30.83
N TRP A 6 46.13 -19.85 -30.65
CA TRP A 6 46.02 -18.39 -30.63
C TRP A 6 45.91 -17.88 -32.08
N PRO A 7 44.96 -17.02 -32.39
CA PRO A 7 44.82 -16.49 -33.75
C PRO A 7 46.05 -15.66 -34.12
N ARG A 8 46.71 -16.04 -35.23
CA ARG A 8 47.93 -15.39 -35.70
C ARG A 8 47.69 -14.17 -36.61
N SER A 9 46.47 -13.85 -36.94
CA SER A 9 46.14 -12.72 -37.83
C SER A 9 45.51 -11.56 -37.06
N PRO A 10 45.86 -10.29 -37.33
CA PRO A 10 45.25 -9.12 -36.72
C PRO A 10 43.75 -9.05 -37.00
N LEU A 11 43.27 -9.54 -38.13
CA LEU A 11 41.86 -9.66 -38.46
C LEU A 11 41.11 -10.52 -37.45
N ALA A 12 41.65 -11.66 -37.05
CA ALA A 12 41.00 -12.54 -36.09
C ALA A 12 40.86 -11.88 -34.70
N TRP A 13 41.80 -11.07 -34.26
CA TRP A 13 41.71 -10.30 -33.02
C TRP A 13 40.65 -9.23 -33.08
N VAL A 14 40.50 -8.51 -34.21
CA VAL A 14 39.45 -7.52 -34.39
C VAL A 14 38.06 -8.18 -34.36
N VAL A 15 37.91 -9.36 -35.00
CA VAL A 15 36.63 -10.11 -34.93
C VAL A 15 36.33 -10.61 -33.53
N ILE A 16 37.32 -11.14 -32.80
CA ILE A 16 37.14 -11.57 -31.43
C ILE A 16 36.73 -10.41 -30.54
N ALA A 17 37.41 -9.25 -30.65
CA ALA A 17 37.04 -8.04 -29.90
C ALA A 17 35.60 -7.58 -30.22
N ALA A 18 35.21 -7.57 -31.51
CA ALA A 18 33.87 -7.25 -31.93
C ALA A 18 32.81 -8.15 -31.29
N VAL A 19 33.05 -9.47 -31.29
CA VAL A 19 32.15 -10.44 -30.67
C VAL A 19 32.03 -10.20 -29.15
N ILE A 20 33.17 -9.97 -28.48
CA ILE A 20 33.16 -9.66 -27.03
C ILE A 20 32.32 -8.42 -26.73
N PHE A 21 32.53 -7.31 -27.47
CA PHE A 21 31.73 -6.09 -27.25
C PHE A 21 30.25 -6.28 -27.55
N LEU A 22 29.89 -7.04 -28.57
CA LEU A 22 28.51 -7.37 -28.89
C LEU A 22 27.87 -8.24 -27.82
N VAL A 23 28.59 -9.26 -27.35
CA VAL A 23 28.10 -10.15 -26.28
C VAL A 23 27.93 -9.36 -24.96
N LEU A 24 28.94 -8.62 -24.54
CA LEU A 24 28.83 -7.78 -23.33
C LEU A 24 27.69 -6.76 -23.42
N GLY A 25 27.59 -6.07 -24.57
CA GLY A 25 26.54 -5.08 -24.76
C GLY A 25 25.11 -5.64 -24.87
N THR A 26 24.95 -6.94 -25.18
CA THR A 26 23.62 -7.59 -25.28
C THR A 26 23.25 -8.40 -24.06
N VAL A 27 24.20 -8.97 -23.35
CA VAL A 27 23.94 -9.93 -22.26
C VAL A 27 23.99 -9.28 -20.88
N VAL A 28 24.95 -8.37 -20.65
CA VAL A 28 25.15 -7.79 -19.30
C VAL A 28 23.93 -6.95 -18.82
N PRO A 29 23.34 -6.04 -19.61
CA PRO A 29 22.20 -5.26 -19.14
C PRO A 29 20.98 -6.11 -18.76
N PRO A 30 20.52 -7.08 -19.57
CA PRO A 30 19.39 -7.92 -19.17
C PRO A 30 19.70 -8.85 -18.00
N LEU A 31 20.92 -9.37 -17.86
CA LEU A 31 21.29 -10.17 -16.69
C LEU A 31 21.16 -9.38 -15.39
N TYR A 32 21.70 -8.16 -15.37
CA TYR A 32 21.57 -7.30 -14.19
C TYR A 32 20.10 -6.98 -13.89
N ASN A 33 19.33 -6.62 -14.91
CA ASN A 33 17.91 -6.31 -14.74
C ASN A 33 17.13 -7.51 -14.19
N ASN A 34 17.40 -8.74 -14.69
CA ASN A 34 16.73 -9.94 -14.20
C ASN A 34 17.10 -10.30 -12.75
N GLN A 35 18.30 -9.96 -12.31
CA GLN A 35 18.73 -10.19 -10.92
C GLN A 35 18.15 -9.17 -9.93
N THR A 36 17.88 -7.95 -10.37
CA THR A 36 17.36 -6.87 -9.52
C THR A 36 15.85 -6.71 -9.58
N ARG A 37 15.16 -7.40 -10.48
CA ARG A 37 13.70 -7.36 -10.63
C ARG A 37 12.93 -8.02 -9.50
N PRO A 38 13.30 -9.23 -9.03
CA PRO A 38 12.55 -9.90 -8.00
C PRO A 38 12.59 -9.12 -6.68
N LEU A 39 11.50 -9.15 -5.93
CA LEU A 39 11.43 -8.60 -4.57
C LEU A 39 12.59 -9.16 -3.72
N ALA A 40 13.35 -8.30 -3.09
CA ALA A 40 14.46 -8.70 -2.24
C ALA A 40 13.97 -9.39 -0.96
N PHE A 41 14.76 -10.28 -0.37
CA PHE A 41 14.39 -11.02 0.83
C PHE A 41 14.62 -10.26 2.15
N ASP A 42 15.46 -9.24 2.12
CA ASP A 42 15.95 -8.56 3.32
C ASP A 42 15.47 -7.10 3.41
N GLN A 43 14.34 -6.80 2.80
CA GLN A 43 13.78 -5.46 2.89
C GLN A 43 13.29 -5.18 4.32
N ASN A 44 13.53 -3.96 4.78
CA ASN A 44 13.00 -3.42 6.02
C ASN A 44 12.57 -1.98 5.76
N ILE A 45 11.31 -1.82 5.41
CA ILE A 45 10.74 -0.55 4.97
C ILE A 45 9.97 0.07 6.13
N ASN A 46 10.44 1.22 6.59
CA ASN A 46 9.73 2.03 7.56
C ASN A 46 9.09 3.22 6.86
N THR A 47 7.79 3.39 7.05
CA THR A 47 7.08 4.56 6.53
C THR A 47 6.30 5.22 7.64
N VAL A 48 6.36 6.56 7.66
CA VAL A 48 5.65 7.39 8.64
C VAL A 48 4.92 8.50 7.89
N THR A 49 3.66 8.71 8.21
CA THR A 49 2.93 9.86 7.67
C THR A 49 3.30 11.14 8.40
N ALA A 50 3.20 12.28 7.73
CA ALA A 50 3.24 13.56 8.41
C ALA A 50 2.06 13.65 9.38
N PRO A 51 2.24 14.28 10.57
CA PRO A 51 1.13 14.53 11.48
C PRO A 51 0.04 15.34 10.78
N SER A 52 -1.15 14.79 10.68
CA SER A 52 -2.29 15.38 9.96
C SER A 52 -3.46 15.57 10.90
N ALA A 53 -4.15 16.70 10.80
CA ALA A 53 -5.38 16.92 11.56
C ALA A 53 -6.43 15.88 11.17
N GLY A 54 -7.01 15.23 12.16
CA GLY A 54 -8.02 14.21 11.96
C GLY A 54 -8.95 14.07 13.13
N VAL A 55 -9.97 13.24 12.96
CA VAL A 55 -11.00 12.96 13.95
C VAL A 55 -10.98 11.48 14.30
N TRP A 56 -11.06 11.16 15.57
CA TRP A 56 -11.28 9.82 16.06
C TRP A 56 -12.30 9.78 17.19
N MET A 57 -12.97 8.68 17.36
CA MET A 57 -14.03 8.50 18.34
C MET A 57 -13.61 7.53 19.45
N ASP A 58 -13.91 7.89 20.69
CA ASP A 58 -13.90 6.92 21.79
C ASP A 58 -15.11 5.97 21.63
N ALA A 59 -14.97 5.02 20.68
CA ALA A 59 -16.02 4.06 20.37
C ALA A 59 -16.41 3.18 21.57
N PRO A 60 -15.49 2.68 22.39
CA PRO A 60 -15.82 1.93 23.60
C PRO A 60 -16.70 2.71 24.56
N ALA A 61 -16.35 3.97 24.86
CA ALA A 61 -17.17 4.81 25.76
C ALA A 61 -18.55 5.11 25.15
N PHE A 62 -18.61 5.38 23.85
CA PHE A 62 -19.88 5.59 23.14
C PHE A 62 -20.78 4.35 23.19
N ILE A 63 -20.26 3.17 22.87
CA ILE A 63 -21.02 1.90 22.86
C ILE A 63 -21.52 1.56 24.27
N ALA A 64 -20.65 1.72 25.27
CA ALA A 64 -21.02 1.50 26.67
C ALA A 64 -22.03 2.52 27.23
N GLY A 65 -22.25 3.64 26.52
CA GLY A 65 -23.04 4.77 27.01
C GLY A 65 -22.42 5.40 28.26
N ALA A 66 -21.09 5.34 28.35
CA ALA A 66 -20.31 5.99 29.39
C ALA A 66 -20.35 7.53 29.26
N LYS A 67 -19.73 8.22 30.21
CA LYS A 67 -19.58 9.67 30.11
C LYS A 67 -18.79 10.02 28.83
N ALA A 68 -19.26 11.04 28.12
CA ALA A 68 -18.58 11.52 26.93
C ALA A 68 -17.16 12.02 27.27
N THR A 69 -16.20 11.67 26.42
CA THR A 69 -14.76 11.96 26.59
C THR A 69 -14.24 12.95 25.55
N GLY A 70 -15.03 13.25 24.50
CA GLY A 70 -14.59 14.06 23.38
C GLY A 70 -14.47 15.56 23.70
N ASP A 71 -14.02 16.31 22.71
CA ASP A 71 -13.62 17.71 22.83
C ASP A 71 -14.81 18.69 22.87
N SER A 72 -16.03 18.22 22.52
CA SER A 72 -17.21 19.05 22.44
C SER A 72 -17.62 19.59 23.79
N LYS A 73 -17.80 20.92 23.88
CA LYS A 73 -18.30 21.61 25.07
C LYS A 73 -19.81 21.79 25.08
N ASN A 74 -20.53 21.14 24.15
CA ASN A 74 -22.00 21.23 24.10
C ASN A 74 -22.60 20.68 25.41
N PRO A 75 -23.59 21.38 26.04
CA PRO A 75 -24.24 20.90 27.25
C PRO A 75 -24.85 19.49 27.15
N GLN A 76 -25.26 19.05 25.96
CA GLN A 76 -25.79 17.72 25.70
C GLN A 76 -24.73 16.62 25.98
N CYS A 77 -23.46 16.98 25.94
CA CYS A 77 -22.37 16.04 26.23
C CYS A 77 -22.22 15.69 27.71
N GLN A 78 -22.94 16.38 28.58
CA GLN A 78 -23.03 16.04 30.01
C GLN A 78 -24.15 15.04 30.31
N GLU A 79 -25.02 14.75 29.34
CA GLU A 79 -26.13 13.81 29.50
C GLU A 79 -25.62 12.35 29.50
N LYS A 80 -26.41 11.48 30.15
CA LYS A 80 -26.23 10.04 30.01
C LYS A 80 -26.59 9.63 28.58
N LYS A 81 -25.74 8.79 27.96
CA LYS A 81 -25.88 8.39 26.56
C LYS A 81 -25.89 9.59 25.60
N ALA A 82 -24.93 10.48 25.79
CA ALA A 82 -24.73 11.66 24.97
C ALA A 82 -24.71 11.32 23.46
N PRO A 83 -24.97 12.31 22.59
CA PRO A 83 -24.82 12.17 21.15
C PRO A 83 -23.43 11.76 20.72
N ILE A 84 -23.33 11.15 19.55
CA ILE A 84 -22.08 10.59 18.99
C ILE A 84 -20.96 11.62 18.89
N TRP A 85 -21.25 12.85 18.47
CA TRP A 85 -20.24 13.93 18.37
C TRP A 85 -19.64 14.37 19.70
N CYS A 86 -20.20 13.93 20.82
CA CYS A 86 -19.64 14.17 22.14
C CYS A 86 -18.46 13.23 22.50
N TYR A 87 -18.20 12.23 21.67
CA TYR A 87 -17.11 11.26 21.86
C TYR A 87 -15.98 11.45 20.83
N LEU A 88 -16.07 12.51 20.03
CA LEU A 88 -15.07 12.83 19.01
C LEU A 88 -13.92 13.64 19.60
N HIS A 89 -12.72 13.27 19.18
CA HIS A 89 -11.46 13.95 19.48
C HIS A 89 -10.86 14.45 18.18
N HIS A 90 -10.31 15.66 18.20
CA HIS A 90 -9.61 16.28 17.10
C HIS A 90 -8.13 16.36 17.45
N ASP A 91 -7.32 15.53 16.81
CA ASP A 91 -5.90 15.38 17.12
C ASP A 91 -5.03 15.42 15.86
N LEU A 92 -3.73 15.53 16.07
CA LEU A 92 -2.75 15.22 15.05
C LEU A 92 -2.52 13.71 15.00
N LEU A 93 -2.90 13.10 13.89
CA LEU A 93 -2.84 11.65 13.67
C LEU A 93 -1.65 11.30 12.79
N THR A 94 -1.01 10.17 13.09
CA THR A 94 0.08 9.59 12.29
C THR A 94 -0.14 8.11 12.10
N ILE A 95 0.30 7.57 10.95
CA ILE A 95 0.45 6.13 10.73
C ILE A 95 1.93 5.82 10.62
N GLU A 96 2.38 4.91 11.44
CA GLU A 96 3.70 4.28 11.33
C GLU A 96 3.51 2.87 10.77
N ARG A 97 4.30 2.51 9.77
CA ARG A 97 4.29 1.15 9.20
C ARG A 97 5.71 0.65 9.02
N ASN A 98 5.95 -0.55 9.51
CA ASN A 98 7.14 -1.33 9.21
C ASN A 98 6.73 -2.53 8.35
N THR A 99 7.39 -2.72 7.21
CA THR A 99 7.17 -3.87 6.32
C THR A 99 8.50 -4.55 6.07
N THR A 100 8.56 -5.84 6.34
CA THR A 100 9.77 -6.65 6.14
C THR A 100 9.51 -7.78 5.16
N THR A 101 10.58 -8.24 4.48
CA THR A 101 10.54 -9.43 3.63
C THR A 101 11.56 -10.45 4.08
N ALA A 102 11.25 -11.74 3.89
CA ALA A 102 12.14 -12.84 4.23
C ALA A 102 12.02 -14.00 3.24
N GLU A 103 13.00 -14.88 3.25
CA GLU A 103 13.03 -16.10 2.42
C GLU A 103 11.92 -17.07 2.83
N VAL A 104 11.33 -17.73 1.83
CA VAL A 104 10.48 -18.90 2.03
C VAL A 104 11.37 -20.14 1.89
N ALA A 105 11.37 -20.99 2.91
CA ALA A 105 12.19 -22.19 2.89
C ALA A 105 11.90 -23.04 1.64
N GLU A 106 12.95 -23.40 0.90
CA GLU A 106 12.92 -24.26 -0.29
C GLU A 106 12.24 -23.67 -1.53
N ASP A 107 11.90 -22.36 -1.56
CA ASP A 107 11.31 -21.71 -2.75
C ASP A 107 11.78 -20.27 -2.93
N ASP A 108 12.84 -20.11 -3.73
CA ASP A 108 13.44 -18.80 -4.05
C ASP A 108 12.54 -17.88 -4.90
N ALA A 109 11.46 -18.40 -5.48
CA ALA A 109 10.49 -17.60 -6.23
C ALA A 109 9.48 -16.87 -5.33
N LEU A 110 9.43 -17.24 -4.04
CA LEU A 110 8.50 -16.69 -3.06
C LEU A 110 9.24 -15.91 -1.97
N ALA A 111 8.53 -14.96 -1.37
CA ALA A 111 8.99 -14.23 -0.19
C ALA A 111 7.86 -14.11 0.85
N HIS A 112 8.21 -14.25 2.12
CA HIS A 112 7.35 -13.79 3.21
C HIS A 112 7.34 -12.27 3.21
N SER A 113 6.17 -11.69 3.50
CA SER A 113 5.99 -10.27 3.74
C SER A 113 5.24 -10.09 5.04
N ASP A 114 5.87 -9.45 6.01
CA ASP A 114 5.28 -9.11 7.30
C ASP A 114 5.14 -7.60 7.41
N SER A 115 4.00 -7.14 7.89
CA SER A 115 3.75 -5.70 8.09
C SER A 115 3.12 -5.45 9.45
N LEU A 116 3.60 -4.39 10.10
CA LEU A 116 3.03 -3.83 11.34
C LEU A 116 2.71 -2.37 11.08
N SER A 117 1.43 -2.03 11.14
CA SER A 117 0.93 -0.64 11.04
C SER A 117 0.34 -0.20 12.38
N ARG A 118 0.66 1.02 12.82
CA ARG A 118 0.11 1.65 14.02
C ARG A 118 -0.50 3.00 13.67
N LEU A 119 -1.72 3.22 14.11
CA LEU A 119 -2.37 4.52 14.09
C LEU A 119 -2.19 5.18 15.45
N LEU A 120 -1.68 6.39 15.46
CA LEU A 120 -1.35 7.15 16.68
C LEU A 120 -2.09 8.49 16.70
N ALA A 121 -2.56 8.90 17.88
CA ALA A 121 -2.92 10.28 18.20
C ALA A 121 -1.81 10.83 19.13
N GLY A 122 -0.93 11.65 18.58
CA GLY A 122 0.33 11.97 19.26
C GLY A 122 1.15 10.71 19.54
N GLU A 123 1.36 10.39 20.82
CA GLU A 123 2.06 9.16 21.26
C GLU A 123 1.09 8.02 21.62
N THR A 124 -0.21 8.26 21.60
CA THR A 124 -1.21 7.28 22.04
C THR A 124 -1.60 6.36 20.88
N PRO A 125 -1.41 5.03 21.01
CA PRO A 125 -1.82 4.09 19.98
C PRO A 125 -3.35 3.91 20.00
N LEU A 126 -4.00 4.21 18.87
CA LEU A 126 -5.43 4.03 18.67
C LEU A 126 -5.75 2.67 18.07
N ALA A 127 -4.97 2.23 17.09
CA ALA A 127 -5.16 0.95 16.42
C ALA A 127 -3.82 0.37 15.95
N GLN A 128 -3.77 -0.95 15.84
CA GLN A 128 -2.65 -1.69 15.28
C GLN A 128 -3.16 -2.73 14.29
N ILE A 129 -2.46 -2.87 13.17
CA ILE A 129 -2.71 -3.93 12.19
C ILE A 129 -1.42 -4.68 11.98
N THR A 130 -1.47 -6.00 12.13
CA THR A 130 -0.39 -6.91 11.80
C THR A 130 -0.82 -7.79 10.63
N GLU A 131 0.08 -8.00 9.68
CA GLU A 131 -0.18 -8.82 8.51
C GLU A 131 0.98 -9.74 8.23
N HIS A 132 0.64 -10.89 7.68
CA HIS A 132 1.58 -11.82 7.08
C HIS A 132 1.03 -12.29 5.74
N SER A 133 1.86 -12.30 4.72
CA SER A 133 1.52 -12.85 3.41
C SER A 133 2.73 -13.54 2.76
N VAL A 134 2.44 -14.40 1.78
CA VAL A 134 3.46 -15.02 0.95
C VAL A 134 3.28 -14.53 -0.48
N LEU A 135 4.29 -13.85 -1.00
CA LEU A 135 4.26 -13.18 -2.29
C LEU A 135 5.14 -13.90 -3.31
N ASN A 136 4.71 -13.92 -4.57
CA ASN A 136 5.60 -14.20 -5.68
C ASN A 136 6.53 -13.01 -5.89
N ARG A 137 7.82 -13.23 -5.92
CA ARG A 137 8.84 -12.17 -5.96
C ARG A 137 8.90 -11.39 -7.26
N GLU A 138 8.50 -11.98 -8.38
CA GLU A 138 8.52 -11.28 -9.68
C GLU A 138 7.27 -10.42 -9.87
N SER A 139 6.12 -10.97 -9.54
CA SER A 139 4.83 -10.30 -9.76
C SER A 139 4.38 -9.46 -8.58
N THR A 140 4.92 -9.71 -7.37
CA THR A 140 4.50 -9.15 -6.08
C THR A 140 3.06 -9.49 -5.66
N TYR A 141 2.40 -10.37 -6.41
CA TYR A 141 1.09 -10.88 -6.04
C TYR A 141 1.20 -11.95 -4.95
N PRO A 142 0.19 -12.05 -4.08
CA PRO A 142 0.13 -13.17 -3.14
C PRO A 142 -0.01 -14.50 -3.87
N VAL A 143 0.46 -15.56 -3.24
CA VAL A 143 0.28 -16.91 -3.78
C VAL A 143 -1.17 -17.36 -3.67
N ALA A 144 -1.66 -18.11 -4.65
CA ALA A 144 -3.00 -18.69 -4.64
C ALA A 144 -3.08 -19.86 -3.65
N ALA A 145 -2.94 -19.57 -2.36
CA ALA A 145 -3.05 -20.54 -1.27
C ALA A 145 -3.46 -19.81 0.02
N PRO A 146 -4.27 -20.42 0.90
CA PRO A 146 -4.72 -19.80 2.14
C PRO A 146 -3.57 -19.75 3.16
N LYS A 147 -2.68 -18.77 3.01
CA LYS A 147 -1.52 -18.56 3.88
C LYS A 147 -1.46 -17.18 4.54
N ASP A 148 -2.34 -16.28 4.10
CA ASP A 148 -2.35 -14.93 4.61
C ASP A 148 -2.96 -14.86 6.02
N LYS A 149 -2.44 -13.93 6.81
CA LYS A 149 -2.91 -13.65 8.17
C LYS A 149 -3.08 -12.13 8.31
N TRP A 150 -4.09 -11.77 9.02
CA TRP A 150 -4.39 -10.39 9.36
C TRP A 150 -4.92 -10.31 10.78
N GLU A 151 -4.43 -9.35 11.53
CA GLU A 151 -4.84 -9.07 12.90
C GLU A 151 -5.04 -7.57 13.07
N PHE A 152 -6.16 -7.20 13.65
CA PHE A 152 -6.48 -5.84 14.04
C PHE A 152 -6.67 -5.78 15.55
N LEU A 153 -5.98 -4.86 16.20
CA LEU A 153 -6.01 -4.66 17.65
C LEU A 153 -6.37 -3.21 17.98
N LEU A 154 -7.21 -3.02 18.98
CA LEU A 154 -7.48 -1.75 19.64
C LEU A 154 -6.78 -1.74 21.00
N PRO A 155 -5.58 -1.16 21.15
CA PRO A 155 -4.77 -1.27 22.36
C PRO A 155 -5.45 -0.71 23.61
N ALA A 156 -6.24 0.38 23.47
CA ALA A 156 -6.92 1.04 24.57
C ALA A 156 -7.93 0.14 25.32
N VAL A 157 -8.46 -0.90 24.66
CA VAL A 157 -9.45 -1.83 25.23
C VAL A 157 -8.97 -3.27 25.20
N ASP A 158 -7.73 -3.47 24.75
CA ASP A 158 -7.06 -4.76 24.70
C ASP A 158 -7.89 -5.83 23.98
N THR A 159 -8.45 -5.47 22.82
CA THR A 159 -9.33 -6.34 22.06
C THR A 159 -9.17 -6.11 20.56
N GLY A 160 -9.43 -7.12 19.77
CA GLY A 160 -9.25 -7.05 18.34
C GLY A 160 -9.94 -8.18 17.58
N MET A 161 -9.55 -8.32 16.32
CA MET A 161 -10.02 -9.35 15.41
C MET A 161 -8.84 -9.94 14.65
N ALA A 162 -8.92 -11.21 14.31
CA ALA A 162 -7.95 -11.85 13.43
C ALA A 162 -8.66 -12.62 12.30
N ARG A 163 -7.95 -12.75 11.20
CA ARG A 163 -8.28 -13.63 10.08
C ARG A 163 -7.04 -14.41 9.69
N THR A 164 -7.14 -15.72 9.63
CA THR A 164 -6.02 -16.61 9.33
C THR A 164 -6.37 -17.52 8.17
N ASP A 165 -5.34 -17.99 7.48
CA ASP A 165 -5.44 -19.00 6.43
C ASP A 165 -6.45 -18.63 5.33
N PHE A 166 -6.41 -17.39 4.86
CA PHE A 166 -7.23 -16.91 3.77
C PHE A 166 -6.40 -16.68 2.49
N GLU A 167 -7.08 -16.66 1.37
CA GLU A 167 -6.50 -16.25 0.10
C GLU A 167 -6.71 -14.75 -0.09
N ARG A 168 -5.64 -14.07 -0.47
CA ARG A 168 -5.66 -12.67 -0.86
C ARG A 168 -5.50 -12.58 -2.37
N ASP A 169 -6.24 -11.70 -3.01
CA ASP A 169 -5.99 -11.29 -4.38
C ASP A 169 -5.49 -9.84 -4.42
N GLY A 170 -4.64 -9.52 -5.40
CA GLY A 170 -4.12 -8.18 -5.59
C GLY A 170 -2.84 -7.85 -4.81
N ILE A 171 -2.15 -6.83 -5.30
CA ILE A 171 -0.97 -6.26 -4.65
C ILE A 171 -1.37 -5.39 -3.47
N ASN A 172 -0.39 -5.07 -2.59
CA ASN A 172 -0.60 -4.11 -1.51
C ASN A 172 0.62 -3.18 -1.35
N TYR A 173 1.70 -3.65 -0.71
CA TYR A 173 2.86 -2.81 -0.39
C TYR A 173 3.88 -2.69 -1.51
N PHE A 174 3.81 -3.57 -2.50
CA PHE A 174 4.78 -3.68 -3.58
C PHE A 174 4.07 -3.73 -4.93
N PHE A 175 4.52 -2.90 -5.86
CA PHE A 175 4.19 -3.04 -7.27
C PHE A 175 5.25 -3.93 -7.94
N PRO A 176 4.91 -4.64 -9.03
CA PRO A 176 5.91 -5.42 -9.75
C PRO A 176 6.98 -4.52 -10.37
N SER A 177 8.23 -4.98 -10.36
CA SER A 177 9.31 -4.31 -11.08
C SER A 177 8.99 -4.26 -12.58
N GLY A 178 9.18 -3.08 -13.19
CA GLY A 178 8.68 -2.82 -14.54
C GLY A 178 7.18 -2.54 -14.55
N THR A 179 6.69 -1.85 -13.51
CA THR A 179 5.30 -1.39 -13.42
C THR A 179 4.84 -0.73 -14.70
N GLU A 180 3.68 -1.14 -15.19
CA GLU A 180 3.08 -0.66 -16.44
C GLU A 180 2.02 0.42 -16.18
N GLN A 181 1.70 1.20 -17.22
CA GLN A 181 0.63 2.20 -17.19
C GLN A 181 -0.75 1.53 -17.37
N ARG A 182 -1.15 0.74 -16.39
CA ARG A 182 -2.42 0.00 -16.38
C ARG A 182 -2.97 -0.13 -14.97
N SER A 183 -4.21 -0.55 -14.84
CA SER A 183 -4.81 -0.88 -13.54
C SER A 183 -4.22 -2.18 -12.99
N TYR A 184 -4.13 -2.22 -11.66
CA TYR A 184 -3.75 -3.40 -10.89
C TYR A 184 -4.85 -3.71 -9.87
N PRO A 185 -5.18 -4.98 -9.58
CA PRO A 185 -5.96 -5.31 -8.40
C PRO A 185 -5.14 -4.96 -7.15
N PHE A 186 -5.72 -4.17 -6.26
CA PHE A 186 -5.09 -3.70 -5.03
C PHE A 186 -5.91 -4.16 -3.83
N PHE A 187 -5.28 -4.91 -2.93
CA PHE A 187 -5.94 -5.42 -1.74
C PHE A 187 -5.99 -4.36 -0.64
N ASP A 188 -7.19 -4.08 -0.18
CA ASP A 188 -7.43 -3.15 0.91
C ASP A 188 -7.66 -3.88 2.24
N LEU A 189 -6.92 -3.46 3.27
CA LEU A 189 -6.91 -4.10 4.58
C LEU A 189 -8.18 -3.89 5.39
N ALA A 190 -8.85 -2.77 5.23
CA ALA A 190 -10.04 -2.46 6.00
C ALA A 190 -11.28 -3.08 5.37
N SER A 191 -11.35 -3.12 4.05
CA SER A 191 -12.43 -3.77 3.31
C SER A 191 -12.24 -5.27 3.16
N GLN A 192 -11.00 -5.77 3.35
CA GLN A 192 -10.62 -7.17 3.12
C GLN A 192 -11.00 -7.66 1.72
N SER A 193 -10.87 -6.78 0.73
CA SER A 193 -11.21 -7.04 -0.66
C SER A 193 -10.25 -6.36 -1.62
N SER A 194 -10.21 -6.82 -2.86
CA SER A 194 -9.42 -6.20 -3.92
C SER A 194 -10.30 -5.39 -4.85
N THR A 195 -9.85 -4.16 -5.13
CA THR A 195 -10.42 -3.28 -6.14
C THR A 195 -9.30 -2.71 -7.01
N ALA A 196 -9.66 -2.16 -8.16
CA ALA A 196 -8.66 -1.64 -9.08
C ALA A 196 -7.97 -0.38 -8.52
N VAL A 197 -6.64 -0.35 -8.57
CA VAL A 197 -5.86 0.88 -8.50
C VAL A 197 -5.50 1.29 -9.93
N ASP A 198 -5.97 2.44 -10.36
CA ASP A 198 -5.93 2.87 -11.76
C ASP A 198 -4.76 3.81 -12.03
N PHE A 199 -4.00 3.55 -13.11
CA PHE A 199 -3.00 4.48 -13.59
C PHE A 199 -3.66 5.80 -14.02
N THR A 200 -3.11 6.93 -13.57
CA THR A 200 -3.65 8.26 -13.88
C THR A 200 -2.70 9.08 -14.75
N THR A 201 -1.45 9.20 -14.38
CA THR A 201 -0.49 10.04 -15.10
C THR A 201 0.96 9.64 -14.82
N THR A 202 1.87 10.24 -15.61
CA THR A 202 3.32 10.16 -15.37
C THR A 202 3.82 11.50 -14.85
N GLU A 203 4.53 11.48 -13.75
CA GLU A 203 5.08 12.67 -13.10
C GLU A 203 6.58 12.53 -12.86
N LYS A 204 7.18 13.54 -12.24
CA LYS A 204 8.56 13.47 -11.74
C LYS A 204 8.59 13.96 -10.30
N LEU A 205 9.04 13.08 -9.42
CA LEU A 205 9.34 13.42 -8.04
C LEU A 205 10.87 13.55 -7.89
N ASP A 206 11.35 14.73 -7.55
CA ASP A 206 12.80 15.04 -7.44
C ASP A 206 13.65 14.59 -8.64
N GLY A 207 13.07 14.74 -9.85
CA GLY A 207 13.71 14.37 -11.12
C GLY A 207 13.64 12.87 -11.46
N ILE A 208 13.03 12.05 -10.60
CA ILE A 208 12.77 10.63 -10.84
C ILE A 208 11.40 10.50 -11.53
N PRO A 209 11.31 9.84 -12.71
CA PRO A 209 10.02 9.53 -13.33
C PRO A 209 9.22 8.59 -12.44
N THR A 210 7.97 8.93 -12.21
CA THR A 210 7.03 8.14 -11.41
C THR A 210 5.71 7.97 -12.15
N TYR A 211 5.03 6.87 -11.89
CA TYR A 211 3.66 6.64 -12.31
C TYR A 211 2.74 6.90 -11.12
N SER A 212 1.73 7.73 -11.36
CA SER A 212 0.70 8.04 -10.37
C SER A 212 -0.49 7.13 -10.58
N PHE A 213 -0.96 6.55 -9.49
CA PHE A 213 -2.13 5.68 -9.44
C PHE A 213 -3.15 6.25 -8.49
N HIS A 214 -4.43 6.05 -8.80
CA HIS A 214 -5.54 6.40 -7.93
C HIS A 214 -6.35 5.15 -7.59
N HIS A 215 -6.65 4.99 -6.30
CA HIS A 215 -7.47 3.90 -5.76
C HIS A 215 -8.62 4.51 -4.95
N TYR A 216 -9.84 4.09 -5.25
CA TYR A 216 -11.01 4.58 -4.53
C TYR A 216 -11.94 3.43 -4.17
N ILE A 217 -12.31 3.38 -2.90
CA ILE A 217 -13.34 2.48 -2.40
C ILE A 217 -14.57 3.30 -2.06
N GLN A 218 -15.69 2.99 -2.74
CA GLN A 218 -17.00 3.53 -2.40
C GLN A 218 -17.37 3.17 -0.95
N PRO A 219 -18.23 3.93 -0.28
CA PRO A 219 -18.65 3.57 1.07
C PRO A 219 -19.20 2.15 1.14
N ILE A 220 -18.54 1.29 1.92
CA ILE A 220 -18.94 -0.09 2.16
C ILE A 220 -19.27 -0.31 3.63
N SER A 221 -20.27 -1.13 3.92
CA SER A 221 -20.59 -1.53 5.28
C SER A 221 -19.52 -2.45 5.86
N LEU A 222 -18.89 -2.06 6.97
CA LEU A 222 -17.98 -2.93 7.71
C LEU A 222 -18.72 -4.10 8.38
N ALA A 223 -20.02 -3.96 8.64
CA ALA A 223 -20.84 -5.04 9.15
C ALA A 223 -21.03 -6.14 8.08
N ASP A 224 -21.21 -5.74 6.81
CA ASP A 224 -21.33 -6.68 5.70
C ASP A 224 -19.98 -7.32 5.37
N MET A 225 -18.90 -6.54 5.31
CA MET A 225 -17.55 -7.07 5.17
C MET A 225 -17.28 -8.17 6.19
N ARG A 226 -17.61 -7.94 7.45
CA ARG A 226 -17.41 -8.91 8.51
C ARG A 226 -18.23 -10.19 8.33
N ARG A 227 -19.44 -10.11 7.80
CA ARG A 227 -20.25 -11.31 7.51
C ARG A 227 -19.60 -12.21 6.45
N ASN A 228 -18.79 -11.63 5.58
CA ASN A 228 -18.14 -12.33 4.47
C ASN A 228 -16.79 -12.94 4.84
N ILE A 229 -16.24 -12.63 6.01
CA ILE A 229 -14.96 -13.16 6.46
C ILE A 229 -15.12 -14.03 7.71
N THR A 230 -14.36 -15.12 7.76
CA THR A 230 -14.18 -15.88 9.00
C THR A 230 -13.16 -15.15 9.85
N THR A 231 -13.60 -14.54 10.96
CA THR A 231 -12.73 -13.87 11.89
C THR A 231 -12.72 -14.57 13.23
N GLU A 232 -11.54 -14.66 13.84
CA GLU A 232 -11.37 -15.08 15.22
C GLU A 232 -11.19 -13.83 16.09
N ALA A 233 -11.80 -13.81 17.27
CA ALA A 233 -11.55 -12.76 18.23
C ALA A 233 -10.17 -12.99 18.87
N VAL A 234 -9.33 -11.95 18.83
CA VAL A 234 -8.05 -11.95 19.50
C VAL A 234 -8.25 -11.43 20.93
N ASP A 235 -7.99 -12.32 21.90
CA ASP A 235 -7.97 -11.97 23.31
C ASP A 235 -6.51 -11.82 23.75
N SER A 236 -6.10 -10.62 24.06
CA SER A 236 -4.74 -10.32 24.52
C SER A 236 -4.49 -10.68 26.00
N GLY A 237 -5.31 -11.55 26.56
CA GLY A 237 -5.06 -12.18 27.86
C GLY A 237 -5.81 -11.58 29.05
N SER A 238 -6.70 -10.60 28.83
CA SER A 238 -7.52 -10.04 29.91
C SER A 238 -8.81 -10.82 30.19
N GLY A 239 -9.16 -11.78 29.36
CA GLY A 239 -10.33 -12.66 29.55
C GLY A 239 -11.68 -11.96 29.43
N GLU A 240 -11.74 -10.65 29.18
CA GLU A 240 -12.99 -9.90 29.10
C GLU A 240 -13.07 -8.98 27.90
N LYS A 241 -14.11 -9.14 27.14
CA LYS A 241 -14.63 -8.24 26.10
C LYS A 241 -13.93 -8.29 24.74
N GLN A 242 -14.20 -9.34 24.03
CA GLN A 242 -14.34 -9.24 22.58
C GLN A 242 -15.17 -7.99 22.26
N LEU A 243 -14.68 -7.10 21.40
CA LEU A 243 -15.58 -6.24 20.64
C LEU A 243 -16.56 -7.20 20.00
N ALA A 244 -17.72 -7.29 20.66
CA ALA A 244 -18.63 -8.40 20.47
C ALA A 244 -18.84 -8.54 18.97
N ALA A 245 -18.50 -9.68 18.49
CA ALA A 245 -18.64 -10.06 17.11
C ALA A 245 -20.09 -9.96 16.61
N LYS A 246 -20.98 -9.52 17.44
CA LYS A 246 -22.39 -9.27 17.15
C LYS A 246 -22.51 -7.88 16.57
N ASP A 247 -22.88 -7.85 15.32
CA ASP A 247 -23.34 -6.69 14.56
C ASP A 247 -22.71 -5.35 14.99
N PHE A 248 -21.82 -4.82 14.16
CA PHE A 248 -21.40 -3.42 14.29
C PHE A 248 -22.60 -2.43 14.23
N ARG A 249 -23.82 -2.94 14.18
CA ARG A 249 -25.07 -2.18 14.15
C ARG A 249 -25.43 -1.69 15.53
N ILE A 250 -25.65 -0.39 15.66
CA ILE A 250 -26.05 0.25 16.90
C ILE A 250 -27.43 0.84 16.73
N SER A 251 -28.36 0.50 17.63
CA SER A 251 -29.72 1.04 17.62
C SER A 251 -29.95 1.95 18.82
N GLY A 252 -30.62 3.07 18.58
CA GLY A 252 -30.94 4.03 19.63
C GLY A 252 -31.87 5.13 19.17
N PRO A 253 -32.20 6.11 20.03
CA PRO A 253 -32.98 7.25 19.64
C PRO A 253 -32.25 8.14 18.63
N ALA A 254 -32.95 8.69 17.65
CA ALA A 254 -32.39 9.49 16.57
C ALA A 254 -31.50 10.65 17.07
N LYS A 255 -31.88 11.31 18.17
CA LYS A 255 -31.05 12.37 18.77
C LYS A 255 -29.63 11.94 19.19
N ARG A 256 -29.37 10.65 19.27
CA ARG A 256 -28.03 10.12 19.61
C ARG A 256 -27.09 10.09 18.42
N PHE A 257 -27.64 9.99 17.22
CA PHE A 257 -26.87 9.80 15.99
C PHE A 257 -26.95 10.99 15.04
N TYR A 258 -28.03 11.77 15.13
CA TYR A 258 -28.32 12.88 14.22
C TYR A 258 -28.54 14.16 15.00
N ASP A 259 -27.91 15.24 14.57
CA ASP A 259 -28.17 16.57 15.04
C ASP A 259 -29.61 17.06 14.69
N GLU A 260 -29.98 18.26 15.08
CA GLU A 260 -31.32 18.76 14.86
C GLU A 260 -31.64 18.96 13.37
N ASP A 261 -30.66 19.45 12.59
CA ASP A 261 -30.87 19.78 11.18
C ASP A 261 -30.90 18.50 10.33
N SER A 262 -30.01 17.52 10.60
CA SER A 262 -30.09 16.20 9.99
C SER A 262 -31.40 15.47 10.29
N ARG A 263 -31.92 15.56 11.53
CA ARG A 263 -33.20 14.95 11.88
C ARG A 263 -34.36 15.60 11.14
N LYS A 264 -34.40 16.95 11.04
CA LYS A 264 -35.42 17.66 10.26
C LYS A 264 -35.40 17.25 8.79
N LEU A 265 -34.20 17.14 8.20
CA LEU A 265 -34.05 16.70 6.81
C LEU A 265 -34.56 15.28 6.59
N LEU A 266 -34.32 14.39 7.55
CA LEU A 266 -34.72 12.98 7.49
C LEU A 266 -36.17 12.75 7.98
N GLY A 267 -36.85 13.76 8.49
CA GLY A 267 -38.21 13.64 9.05
C GLY A 267 -38.27 12.80 10.32
N LEU A 268 -37.21 12.83 11.13
CA LEU A 268 -37.07 12.02 12.35
C LEU A 268 -37.38 12.82 13.60
N ASP A 269 -38.23 12.27 14.48
CA ASP A 269 -38.37 12.77 15.83
C ASP A 269 -37.16 12.42 16.70
N PRO A 270 -36.79 13.21 17.71
CA PRO A 270 -35.63 12.96 18.58
C PRO A 270 -35.65 11.57 19.25
N THR A 271 -36.84 11.02 19.46
CA THR A 271 -37.04 9.70 20.13
C THR A 271 -37.22 8.54 19.18
N ASP A 272 -37.34 8.80 17.89
CA ASP A 272 -37.44 7.71 16.88
C ASP A 272 -36.29 6.76 16.99
N ARG A 273 -36.59 5.46 16.89
CA ARG A 273 -35.55 4.43 16.95
C ARG A 273 -34.91 4.25 15.58
N VAL A 274 -33.64 4.55 15.50
CA VAL A 274 -32.81 4.35 14.30
C VAL A 274 -31.75 3.30 14.56
N THR A 275 -31.29 2.68 13.50
CA THR A 275 -30.13 1.77 13.51
C THR A 275 -29.08 2.31 12.55
N VAL A 276 -27.85 2.39 13.00
CA VAL A 276 -26.71 2.83 12.20
C VAL A 276 -25.63 1.75 12.24
N GLU A 277 -24.81 1.70 11.20
CA GLU A 277 -23.66 0.81 11.10
C GLU A 277 -22.45 1.56 10.54
N PRO A 278 -21.20 1.11 10.83
CA PRO A 278 -20.03 1.76 10.35
C PRO A 278 -19.81 1.49 8.85
N PHE A 279 -19.57 2.55 8.10
CA PHE A 279 -19.17 2.55 6.71
C PHE A 279 -17.72 2.99 6.59
N TYR A 280 -17.00 2.36 5.69
CA TYR A 280 -15.62 2.68 5.34
C TYR A 280 -15.54 3.15 3.90
N THR A 281 -14.77 4.19 3.67
CA THR A 281 -14.36 4.67 2.35
C THR A 281 -12.93 5.17 2.40
N VAL A 282 -12.22 5.06 1.30
CA VAL A 282 -10.86 5.58 1.17
C VAL A 282 -10.58 6.01 -0.26
N GLY A 283 -9.87 7.12 -0.39
CA GLY A 283 -9.20 7.54 -1.62
C GLY A 283 -7.70 7.51 -1.40
N ARG A 284 -6.93 6.86 -2.29
CA ARG A 284 -5.47 6.79 -2.24
C ARG A 284 -4.87 7.32 -3.52
N ASP A 285 -3.85 8.15 -3.37
CA ASP A 285 -2.95 8.54 -4.45
C ASP A 285 -1.59 7.93 -4.17
N ILE A 286 -1.11 7.10 -5.09
CA ILE A 286 0.12 6.31 -4.96
C ILE A 286 1.06 6.70 -6.08
N SER A 287 2.30 7.10 -5.74
CA SER A 287 3.36 7.33 -6.72
C SER A 287 4.37 6.18 -6.69
N VAL A 288 4.62 5.59 -7.86
CA VAL A 288 5.50 4.41 -8.01
C VAL A 288 6.64 4.72 -8.98
N GLU A 289 7.87 4.37 -8.61
CA GLU A 289 8.98 4.35 -9.55
C GLU A 289 8.86 3.07 -10.42
N PRO A 290 8.62 3.21 -11.75
CA PRO A 290 8.17 2.07 -12.53
C PRO A 290 9.23 0.99 -12.79
N THR A 291 10.52 1.35 -12.72
CA THR A 291 11.60 0.39 -12.99
C THR A 291 11.74 -0.64 -11.88
N THR A 292 11.60 -0.18 -10.63
CA THR A 292 11.75 -1.01 -9.43
C THR A 292 10.43 -1.50 -8.85
N GLY A 293 9.30 -0.84 -9.18
CA GLY A 293 8.01 -1.08 -8.55
C GLY A 293 7.89 -0.49 -7.14
N THR A 294 8.84 0.35 -6.74
CA THR A 294 8.88 0.95 -5.41
C THR A 294 7.86 2.09 -5.29
N MET A 295 6.99 2.02 -4.30
CA MET A 295 6.17 3.17 -3.90
C MET A 295 7.07 4.25 -3.29
N VAL A 296 6.99 5.47 -3.81
CA VAL A 296 7.82 6.61 -3.41
C VAL A 296 7.02 7.76 -2.79
N ASP A 297 5.71 7.75 -2.92
CA ASP A 297 4.79 8.63 -2.19
C ASP A 297 3.43 7.95 -2.03
N LEU A 298 2.73 8.24 -0.94
CA LEU A 298 1.39 7.77 -0.65
C LEU A 298 0.61 8.86 0.08
N ARG A 299 -0.61 9.11 -0.38
CA ARG A 299 -1.64 9.88 0.30
C ARG A 299 -2.89 9.05 0.43
N GLU A 300 -3.51 9.06 1.62
CA GLU A 300 -4.73 8.32 1.93
C GLU A 300 -5.74 9.24 2.61
N ASN A 301 -6.90 9.41 2.01
CA ASN A 301 -8.05 10.04 2.66
C ASN A 301 -8.97 8.93 3.17
N ILE A 302 -8.89 8.65 4.45
CA ILE A 302 -9.58 7.54 5.10
C ILE A 302 -10.76 8.08 5.89
N LYS A 303 -11.95 7.49 5.72
CA LYS A 303 -13.14 7.82 6.51
C LYS A 303 -13.83 6.53 6.96
N ILE A 304 -14.07 6.43 8.27
CA ILE A 304 -14.94 5.42 8.89
C ILE A 304 -15.99 6.20 9.68
N PHE A 305 -17.26 6.01 9.37
CA PHE A 305 -18.35 6.79 9.94
C PHE A 305 -19.65 5.99 10.03
N PHE A 306 -20.55 6.40 10.88
CA PHE A 306 -21.87 5.76 10.99
C PHE A 306 -22.87 6.33 9.98
N ALA A 307 -23.59 5.44 9.31
CA ALA A 307 -24.75 5.76 8.49
C ALA A 307 -25.84 4.68 8.67
N ALA A 308 -27.07 4.98 8.26
CA ALA A 308 -28.16 4.02 8.36
C ALA A 308 -28.11 2.95 7.26
N ASP A 309 -27.64 3.32 6.08
CA ASP A 309 -27.54 2.47 4.91
C ASP A 309 -26.50 3.01 3.91
N GLU A 310 -26.25 2.25 2.84
CA GLU A 310 -25.30 2.58 1.78
C GLU A 310 -25.68 3.87 1.03
N GLN A 311 -26.96 4.13 0.80
CA GLN A 311 -27.43 5.33 0.12
C GLN A 311 -27.12 6.58 0.95
N GLN A 312 -27.40 6.55 2.26
CA GLN A 312 -27.05 7.63 3.17
C GLN A 312 -25.54 7.82 3.24
N ALA A 313 -24.78 6.73 3.36
CA ALA A 313 -23.32 6.76 3.39
C ALA A 313 -22.74 7.43 2.13
N GLY A 314 -23.23 7.06 0.95
CA GLY A 314 -22.84 7.70 -0.31
C GLY A 314 -23.17 9.19 -0.36
N THR A 315 -24.36 9.58 0.12
CA THR A 315 -24.79 10.98 0.16
C THR A 315 -23.91 11.80 1.11
N MET A 316 -23.58 11.25 2.29
CA MET A 316 -22.71 11.90 3.28
C MET A 316 -21.31 12.14 2.73
N VAL A 317 -20.73 11.16 2.04
CA VAL A 317 -19.41 11.31 1.41
C VAL A 317 -19.44 12.36 0.31
N ALA A 318 -20.46 12.32 -0.56
CA ALA A 318 -20.61 13.28 -1.65
C ALA A 318 -20.75 14.73 -1.16
N ASN A 319 -21.42 14.94 -0.01
CA ASN A 319 -21.62 16.25 0.61
C ASN A 319 -20.50 16.63 1.60
N ASN A 320 -19.50 15.77 1.80
CA ASN A 320 -18.47 15.91 2.84
C ASN A 320 -19.06 16.11 4.26
N ASP A 321 -20.13 15.40 4.56
CA ASP A 321 -20.92 15.48 5.83
C ASP A 321 -20.74 14.21 6.67
N THR A 322 -19.50 13.81 6.91
CA THR A 322 -19.19 12.59 7.68
C THR A 322 -18.64 12.88 9.08
N GLU A 323 -18.20 14.12 9.35
CA GLU A 323 -17.38 14.47 10.52
C GLU A 323 -18.10 14.16 11.83
N ASP A 324 -19.32 14.67 12.02
CA ASP A 324 -20.09 14.50 13.27
C ASP A 324 -20.45 13.05 13.60
N ARG A 325 -20.29 12.14 12.66
CA ARG A 325 -20.55 10.71 12.81
C ARG A 325 -19.32 9.85 12.54
N SER A 326 -18.15 10.49 12.53
CA SER A 326 -16.89 9.79 12.31
C SER A 326 -16.55 8.85 13.47
N ILE A 327 -16.06 7.67 13.10
CA ILE A 327 -15.30 6.79 13.98
C ILE A 327 -13.83 7.12 13.82
N PHE A 328 -13.42 7.39 12.58
CA PHE A 328 -12.10 7.83 12.19
C PHE A 328 -12.17 8.61 10.87
N ALA A 329 -11.51 9.74 10.79
CA ALA A 329 -11.34 10.47 9.53
C ALA A 329 -10.01 11.22 9.53
N ALA A 330 -9.19 10.99 8.50
CA ALA A 330 -7.95 11.71 8.29
C ALA A 330 -7.53 11.70 6.82
N ASP A 331 -6.86 12.79 6.40
CA ASP A 331 -6.16 12.90 5.13
C ASP A 331 -4.66 12.82 5.42
N MET A 332 -4.08 11.67 5.19
CA MET A 332 -2.74 11.32 5.62
C MET A 332 -1.81 11.19 4.42
N ARG A 333 -0.62 11.75 4.53
CA ARG A 333 0.42 11.63 3.50
C ARG A 333 1.75 11.24 4.14
N TRP A 334 2.55 10.46 3.42
CA TRP A 334 3.91 10.18 3.86
C TRP A 334 4.68 11.46 4.17
N SER A 335 5.44 11.43 5.25
CA SER A 335 6.32 12.54 5.65
C SER A 335 7.37 12.81 4.57
N ASP A 336 7.91 14.03 4.56
CA ASP A 336 8.99 14.37 3.62
C ASP A 336 10.22 13.50 3.83
N ASP A 337 10.51 13.09 5.07
CA ASP A 337 11.62 12.19 5.40
C ASP A 337 11.37 10.79 4.81
N THR A 338 10.18 10.22 5.00
CA THR A 338 9.79 8.93 4.39
C THR A 338 9.92 8.99 2.86
N ARG A 339 9.41 10.04 2.23
CA ARG A 339 9.50 10.22 0.77
C ARG A 339 10.94 10.33 0.29
N ALA A 340 11.78 11.11 1.00
CA ALA A 340 13.19 11.25 0.68
C ALA A 340 13.92 9.92 0.79
N GLU A 341 13.69 9.14 1.85
CA GLU A 341 14.28 7.82 2.05
C GLU A 341 13.89 6.86 0.92
N ARG A 342 12.60 6.80 0.56
CA ARG A 342 12.12 5.95 -0.54
C ARG A 342 12.72 6.36 -1.90
N LEU A 343 12.87 7.66 -2.17
CA LEU A 343 13.53 8.15 -3.38
C LEU A 343 15.03 7.86 -3.39
N ASP A 344 15.70 7.96 -2.24
CA ASP A 344 17.12 7.65 -2.11
C ASP A 344 17.42 6.16 -2.33
N GLU A 345 16.51 5.27 -1.96
CA GLU A 345 16.60 3.84 -2.20
C GLU A 345 16.60 3.51 -3.70
N VAL A 346 15.73 4.14 -4.49
CA VAL A 346 15.60 3.85 -5.93
C VAL A 346 16.66 4.53 -6.79
N ARG A 347 17.22 5.67 -6.37
CA ARG A 347 18.20 6.44 -7.14
C ARG A 347 19.41 5.65 -7.62
N PRO A 348 20.11 4.88 -6.76
CA PRO A 348 21.28 4.10 -7.21
C PRO A 348 20.90 3.01 -8.21
N VAL A 349 19.76 2.34 -8.03
CA VAL A 349 19.28 1.31 -8.95
C VAL A 349 19.02 1.89 -10.33
N ILE A 350 18.28 3.01 -10.40
CA ILE A 350 17.98 3.71 -11.67
C ILE A 350 19.27 4.18 -12.34
N ARG A 351 20.22 4.76 -11.59
CA ARG A 351 21.51 5.21 -12.14
C ARG A 351 22.29 4.05 -12.73
N THR A 352 22.33 2.92 -12.02
CA THR A 352 23.04 1.72 -12.50
C THR A 352 22.40 1.16 -13.75
N ILE A 353 21.07 1.02 -13.80
CA ILE A 353 20.36 0.54 -14.99
C ILE A 353 20.60 1.48 -16.19
N ARG A 354 20.53 2.80 -15.99
CA ARG A 354 20.80 3.78 -17.06
C ARG A 354 22.26 3.68 -17.55
N ALA A 355 23.23 3.58 -16.63
CA ALA A 355 24.64 3.41 -16.99
C ALA A 355 24.86 2.11 -17.80
N LEU A 356 24.27 1.01 -17.36
CA LEU A 356 24.36 -0.27 -18.09
C LEU A 356 23.70 -0.22 -19.47
N MET A 357 22.58 0.50 -19.62
CA MET A 357 21.98 0.72 -20.94
C MET A 357 22.92 1.49 -21.87
N VAL A 358 23.54 2.59 -21.37
CA VAL A 358 24.49 3.39 -22.17
C VAL A 358 25.70 2.55 -22.55
N VAL A 359 26.29 1.82 -21.61
CA VAL A 359 27.43 0.92 -21.86
C VAL A 359 27.04 -0.18 -22.85
N GLY A 360 25.84 -0.74 -22.73
CA GLY A 360 25.30 -1.74 -23.64
C GLY A 360 25.17 -1.21 -25.08
N TRP A 361 24.63 -0.01 -25.27
CA TRP A 361 24.53 0.63 -26.57
C TRP A 361 25.92 0.96 -27.15
N ALA A 362 26.83 1.52 -26.34
CA ALA A 362 28.19 1.80 -26.73
C ALA A 362 28.94 0.51 -27.15
N GLY A 363 28.78 -0.55 -26.38
CA GLY A 363 29.35 -1.86 -26.71
C GLY A 363 28.88 -2.41 -28.05
N LYS A 364 27.55 -2.32 -28.30
CA LYS A 364 26.98 -2.71 -29.60
C LYS A 364 27.52 -1.87 -30.76
N ALA A 365 27.60 -0.55 -30.59
CA ALA A 365 28.13 0.35 -31.61
C ALA A 365 29.59 0.08 -31.92
N ILE A 366 30.43 -0.11 -30.88
CA ILE A 366 31.83 -0.48 -31.02
C ILE A 366 31.96 -1.85 -31.72
N GLY A 367 31.20 -2.85 -31.31
CA GLY A 367 31.21 -4.19 -31.89
C GLY A 367 30.88 -4.19 -33.38
N VAL A 368 29.82 -3.46 -33.76
CA VAL A 368 29.48 -3.28 -35.19
C VAL A 368 30.57 -2.54 -35.97
N GLY A 369 31.15 -1.47 -35.40
CA GLY A 369 32.23 -0.72 -36.01
C GLY A 369 33.46 -1.60 -36.26
N LEU A 370 33.81 -2.47 -35.29
CA LEU A 370 34.92 -3.42 -35.44
C LEU A 370 34.63 -4.48 -36.52
N LEU A 371 33.37 -4.96 -36.64
CA LEU A 371 33.01 -5.89 -37.72
C LEU A 371 33.14 -5.24 -39.10
N LEU A 372 32.71 -3.98 -39.25
CA LEU A 372 32.88 -3.23 -40.51
C LEU A 372 34.36 -3.03 -40.83
N CYS A 373 35.17 -2.71 -39.82
CA CYS A 373 36.63 -2.61 -39.99
C CYS A 373 37.25 -3.95 -40.43
N ALA A 374 36.87 -5.06 -39.81
CA ALA A 374 37.30 -6.38 -40.19
C ALA A 374 36.91 -6.75 -41.64
N ALA A 375 35.67 -6.42 -42.03
CA ALA A 375 35.20 -6.62 -43.40
C ALA A 375 36.00 -5.79 -44.40
N TYR A 376 36.28 -4.51 -44.08
CA TYR A 376 37.14 -3.66 -44.93
C TYR A 376 38.58 -4.24 -45.04
N MET A 377 39.19 -4.63 -43.98
CA MET A 377 40.53 -5.26 -43.98
C MET A 377 40.56 -6.56 -44.80
N TYR A 378 39.50 -7.36 -44.73
CA TYR A 378 39.34 -8.56 -45.52
C TYR A 378 39.23 -8.25 -47.02
N MET A 379 38.37 -7.31 -47.42
CA MET A 379 38.19 -6.90 -48.81
C MET A 379 39.48 -6.30 -49.42
N ARG A 380 40.18 -5.47 -48.65
CA ARG A 380 41.46 -4.89 -49.08
C ARG A 380 42.52 -5.98 -49.33
N ARG A 381 42.61 -6.95 -48.44
CA ARG A 381 43.57 -8.08 -48.57
C ARG A 381 43.30 -8.94 -49.81
N HIS A 382 42.04 -9.07 -50.21
CA HIS A 382 41.66 -9.80 -51.42
C HIS A 382 41.81 -8.99 -52.71
N ARG A 383 41.97 -7.66 -52.65
CA ARG A 383 42.26 -6.82 -53.83
C ARG A 383 43.77 -6.68 -54.10
N GLU A 384 44.61 -6.87 -53.12
CA GLU A 384 46.08 -6.74 -53.21
C GLU A 384 46.79 -8.09 -53.43
N GLY A 385 46.08 -9.21 -53.44
CA GLY A 385 46.59 -10.57 -53.78
C GLY A 385 45.94 -11.11 -55.05
#